data_7abaee867a7b59fb8ed23f58bc0bfdf7
#
_entry.id   7abaee867a7b59fb8ed23f58bc0bfdf7
#
_cell.length_a   1.000
_cell.length_b   1.000
_cell.length_c   1.000
_cell.angle_alpha   90.00
_cell.angle_beta   90.00
_cell.angle_gamma   90.00
#
_symmetry.space_group_name_H-M   'P 1'
#
loop_
_entity.id
_entity.type
_entity.pdbx_description
1 polymer ?
#
loop_
_entity_poly.entity_id
_entity_poly.type
_entity_poly.pdbx_seq_one_letter_code
_entity_poly.pdbx_strand_id
1 'polypeptide(L)'
;MFSNKENINILTALLVEHGVTRVVVCPGSRNAAIAHNLSRVRQITCYAVTDERSAGFYALGMAQHRYEPVAVCVTSGTALLNLAPAVAEARYQQIPLVVISADRSPAWINQQDGQTLEQPNALGQWVSKAVSLPEPLDAEQRWHCNRLVNEALTACKRYGGRPVHINVPVSEPLFCFDVDRLPQERSIRVIEAVEDTVACKAFEEKLWAARRPLVVVGQLHADEAYQVRLSVEEICKDVPVLYECTSLSPDYTTGDAASGKATGPLNINEVLSRIERATTDVSPDYILYIGGTLISKRLKQYLRQIHRAETWTVNRGGHIYDTFMTLSGVVDGRPAYVLQHICKTLREKKEQQSLTFDSGYQQCWSAAIDAGKASTKDVATGYSQLSAVKAFFEQLPTDRPYYLHAGNSMSIRLANLFARSYVWCNRGVNGIDGSLSTAAGFSLVAGYDVFCIIGDLSFFYDQNALWPTLNRNLKVLLLNNHSGGIFNTLEGLEDSETCRQLMKAQHQLSAECACRQYGLTYLSAHNANELKAGLMAFLDRSNQQPVVFEVFTDSDADTTAWQNYHRQT
;
A
#
# COMPACT_ATOMS: atom_id res chain seq x y z
N MET A 1 26.65 1.12 -26.92
CA MET A 1 25.74 1.26 -28.05
C MET A 1 24.33 0.92 -27.63
N PHE A 2 23.33 1.55 -28.21
CA PHE A 2 21.90 1.38 -27.98
C PHE A 2 21.23 0.70 -29.17
N SER A 3 19.99 0.26 -29.01
CA SER A 3 19.22 -0.34 -30.10
C SER A 3 19.05 0.62 -31.27
N ASN A 4 18.93 0.09 -32.49
CA ASN A 4 18.56 0.87 -33.64
C ASN A 4 17.07 1.22 -33.75
N LYS A 5 16.25 0.78 -32.76
CA LYS A 5 14.82 1.08 -32.69
C LYS A 5 14.58 2.46 -32.12
N GLU A 6 14.13 3.38 -32.94
CA GLU A 6 13.98 4.79 -32.56
C GLU A 6 12.93 5.00 -31.47
N ASN A 7 11.79 4.29 -31.52
CA ASN A 7 10.78 4.36 -30.46
C ASN A 7 11.33 3.93 -29.09
N ILE A 8 12.21 2.91 -29.05
CA ILE A 8 12.87 2.47 -27.82
C ILE A 8 13.86 3.53 -27.32
N ASN A 9 14.60 4.18 -28.21
CA ASN A 9 15.54 5.23 -27.85
C ASN A 9 14.82 6.47 -27.29
N ILE A 10 13.72 6.90 -27.92
CA ILE A 10 12.86 7.99 -27.45
C ILE A 10 12.28 7.65 -26.05
N LEU A 11 11.72 6.44 -25.91
CA LEU A 11 11.19 5.98 -24.63
C LEU A 11 12.27 6.01 -23.54
N THR A 12 13.45 5.43 -23.81
CA THR A 12 14.55 5.37 -22.85
C THR A 12 15.01 6.77 -22.41
N ALA A 13 15.17 7.68 -23.35
CA ALA A 13 15.57 9.07 -23.07
C ALA A 13 14.53 9.78 -22.20
N LEU A 14 13.24 9.64 -22.50
CA LEU A 14 12.16 10.28 -21.74
C LEU A 14 11.92 9.66 -20.37
N LEU A 15 12.15 8.36 -20.19
CA LEU A 15 12.13 7.74 -18.85
C LEU A 15 13.15 8.43 -17.92
N VAL A 16 14.35 8.69 -18.42
CA VAL A 16 15.39 9.42 -17.67
C VAL A 16 14.95 10.85 -17.36
N GLU A 17 14.48 11.58 -18.36
CA GLU A 17 14.03 12.99 -18.21
C GLU A 17 12.85 13.13 -17.24
N HIS A 18 11.99 12.13 -17.16
CA HIS A 18 10.88 12.07 -16.21
C HIS A 18 11.26 11.46 -14.85
N GLY A 19 12.53 11.12 -14.61
CA GLY A 19 13.03 10.65 -13.32
C GLY A 19 12.61 9.21 -12.97
N VAL A 20 12.38 8.36 -13.96
CA VAL A 20 12.22 6.91 -13.75
C VAL A 20 13.61 6.32 -13.60
N THR A 21 13.99 6.00 -12.37
CA THR A 21 15.35 5.51 -12.04
C THR A 21 15.42 4.02 -11.76
N ARG A 22 14.28 3.35 -11.65
CA ARG A 22 14.18 1.92 -11.32
C ARG A 22 13.25 1.21 -12.29
N VAL A 23 13.69 0.08 -12.80
CA VAL A 23 12.90 -0.75 -13.71
C VAL A 23 13.01 -2.21 -13.31
N VAL A 24 11.88 -2.86 -13.08
CA VAL A 24 11.80 -4.32 -12.95
C VAL A 24 11.65 -4.91 -14.35
N VAL A 25 12.50 -5.86 -14.71
CA VAL A 25 12.55 -6.43 -16.07
C VAL A 25 12.28 -7.92 -16.01
N CYS A 26 11.27 -8.38 -16.73
CA CYS A 26 11.02 -9.80 -16.94
C CYS A 26 11.76 -10.29 -18.18
N PRO A 27 12.25 -11.55 -18.18
CA PRO A 27 12.95 -12.12 -19.32
C PRO A 27 12.02 -12.29 -20.53
N GLY A 28 12.53 -12.01 -21.72
CA GLY A 28 11.82 -12.22 -22.97
C GLY A 28 12.59 -11.70 -24.17
N SER A 29 12.39 -12.31 -25.35
CA SER A 29 13.09 -11.89 -26.56
C SER A 29 12.58 -10.57 -27.13
N ARG A 30 11.26 -10.34 -27.08
CA ARG A 30 10.64 -9.14 -27.67
C ARG A 30 11.01 -7.87 -26.93
N ASN A 31 11.14 -7.91 -25.61
CA ASN A 31 11.55 -6.76 -24.80
C ASN A 31 13.08 -6.65 -24.64
N ALA A 32 13.87 -7.53 -25.23
CA ALA A 32 15.34 -7.54 -25.05
C ALA A 32 16.01 -6.23 -25.49
N ALA A 33 15.55 -5.61 -26.57
CA ALA A 33 16.07 -4.32 -27.03
C ALA A 33 15.76 -3.18 -26.04
N ILE A 34 14.60 -3.21 -25.41
CA ILE A 34 14.21 -2.27 -24.35
C ILE A 34 15.09 -2.50 -23.11
N ALA A 35 15.19 -3.75 -22.65
CA ALA A 35 16.02 -4.14 -21.50
C ALA A 35 17.49 -3.77 -21.70
N HIS A 36 18.02 -3.99 -22.92
CA HIS A 36 19.38 -3.61 -23.27
C HIS A 36 19.58 -2.10 -23.10
N ASN A 37 18.72 -1.28 -23.70
CA ASN A 37 18.84 0.18 -23.58
C ASN A 37 18.77 0.63 -22.12
N LEU A 38 17.79 0.15 -21.36
CA LEU A 38 17.63 0.49 -19.93
C LEU A 38 18.87 0.14 -19.12
N SER A 39 19.48 -1.02 -19.36
CA SER A 39 20.69 -1.47 -18.64
C SER A 39 21.95 -0.67 -18.97
N ARG A 40 21.97 0.07 -20.09
CA ARG A 40 23.11 0.91 -20.51
C ARG A 40 23.05 2.34 -19.97
N VAL A 41 21.92 2.73 -19.42
CA VAL A 41 21.71 4.08 -18.84
C VAL A 41 22.12 4.10 -17.39
N ARG A 42 23.10 4.92 -17.02
CA ARG A 42 23.63 4.99 -15.63
C ARG A 42 22.60 5.43 -14.59
N GLN A 43 21.61 6.21 -14.99
CA GLN A 43 20.56 6.73 -14.13
C GLN A 43 19.47 5.68 -13.82
N ILE A 44 19.46 4.57 -14.55
CA ILE A 44 18.45 3.51 -14.39
C ILE A 44 19.10 2.27 -13.79
N THR A 45 18.49 1.76 -12.71
CA THR A 45 18.83 0.46 -12.13
C THR A 45 17.77 -0.56 -12.53
N CYS A 46 18.21 -1.65 -13.17
CA CYS A 46 17.37 -2.75 -13.61
C CYS A 46 17.38 -3.88 -12.59
N TYR A 47 16.21 -4.43 -12.29
CA TYR A 47 16.00 -5.58 -11.39
C TYR A 47 15.35 -6.70 -12.16
N ALA A 48 16.00 -7.88 -12.22
CA ALA A 48 15.47 -9.02 -12.94
C ALA A 48 14.49 -9.81 -12.07
N VAL A 49 13.26 -9.98 -12.55
CA VAL A 49 12.22 -10.80 -11.90
C VAL A 49 11.54 -11.65 -12.97
N THR A 50 11.48 -12.96 -12.77
CA THR A 50 11.03 -13.89 -13.82
C THR A 50 9.52 -13.97 -13.91
N ASP A 51 8.82 -14.06 -12.79
CA ASP A 51 7.35 -14.10 -12.73
C ASP A 51 6.80 -12.67 -12.88
N GLU A 52 6.02 -12.43 -13.93
CA GLU A 52 5.50 -11.09 -14.24
C GLU A 52 4.52 -10.58 -13.15
N ARG A 53 3.74 -11.44 -12.54
CA ARG A 53 2.86 -11.05 -11.43
C ARG A 53 3.69 -10.54 -10.26
N SER A 54 4.69 -11.30 -9.84
CA SER A 54 5.63 -10.87 -8.80
C SER A 54 6.36 -9.59 -9.22
N ALA A 55 6.80 -9.48 -10.48
CA ALA A 55 7.49 -8.31 -11.01
C ALA A 55 6.65 -7.02 -10.89
N GLY A 56 5.35 -7.11 -11.18
CA GLY A 56 4.43 -5.99 -11.00
C GLY A 56 4.35 -5.52 -9.55
N PHE A 57 4.24 -6.46 -8.61
CA PHE A 57 4.22 -6.15 -7.16
C PHE A 57 5.59 -5.72 -6.62
N TYR A 58 6.70 -6.22 -7.16
CA TYR A 58 8.05 -5.70 -6.88
C TYR A 58 8.16 -4.22 -7.24
N ALA A 59 7.73 -3.87 -8.46
CA ALA A 59 7.73 -2.48 -8.92
C ALA A 59 6.82 -1.60 -8.06
N LEU A 60 5.64 -2.10 -7.66
CA LEU A 60 4.73 -1.43 -6.74
C LEU A 60 5.40 -1.17 -5.37
N GLY A 61 6.04 -2.17 -4.78
CA GLY A 61 6.75 -2.02 -3.51
C GLY A 61 7.90 -1.02 -3.58
N MET A 62 8.68 -1.04 -4.66
CA MET A 62 9.73 -0.03 -4.90
C MET A 62 9.16 1.39 -5.01
N ALA A 63 8.01 1.54 -5.68
CA ALA A 63 7.35 2.83 -5.83
C ALA A 63 6.78 3.34 -4.50
N GLN A 64 6.27 2.46 -3.64
CA GLN A 64 5.75 2.81 -2.30
C GLN A 64 6.83 3.40 -1.38
N HIS A 65 8.10 3.09 -1.59
CA HIS A 65 9.18 3.56 -0.72
C HIS A 65 9.32 5.09 -0.72
N ARG A 66 9.19 5.74 -1.89
CA ARG A 66 9.32 7.20 -2.02
C ARG A 66 8.22 7.86 -2.85
N TYR A 67 7.22 7.10 -3.27
CA TYR A 67 6.16 7.54 -4.20
C TYR A 67 6.71 8.13 -5.51
N GLU A 68 7.82 7.57 -5.99
CA GLU A 68 8.45 7.89 -7.27
C GLU A 68 8.02 6.87 -8.34
N PRO A 69 7.94 7.27 -9.62
CA PRO A 69 7.61 6.36 -10.70
C PRO A 69 8.62 5.22 -10.81
N VAL A 70 8.13 3.99 -10.80
CA VAL A 70 8.91 2.77 -11.08
C VAL A 70 8.30 2.08 -12.30
N ALA A 71 9.16 1.59 -13.20
CA ALA A 71 8.68 0.87 -14.36
C ALA A 71 8.79 -0.65 -14.17
N VAL A 72 7.89 -1.38 -14.83
CA VAL A 72 7.97 -2.83 -15.04
C VAL A 72 7.93 -3.10 -16.54
N CYS A 73 8.92 -3.86 -17.04
CA CYS A 73 9.07 -4.15 -18.47
C CYS A 73 8.88 -5.65 -18.73
N VAL A 74 7.90 -5.98 -19.56
CA VAL A 74 7.54 -7.35 -19.92
C VAL A 74 7.60 -7.59 -21.42
N THR A 75 7.71 -8.86 -21.80
CA THR A 75 7.63 -9.29 -23.19
C THR A 75 6.17 -9.27 -23.71
N SER A 76 5.96 -9.67 -24.95
CA SER A 76 4.63 -9.71 -25.58
C SER A 76 3.78 -10.89 -25.08
N GLY A 77 2.48 -10.80 -25.29
CA GLY A 77 1.53 -11.86 -24.99
C GLY A 77 1.00 -11.79 -23.55
N THR A 78 0.78 -12.94 -22.94
CA THR A 78 0.18 -13.06 -21.60
C THR A 78 1.02 -12.46 -20.47
N ALA A 79 2.30 -12.18 -20.71
CA ALA A 79 3.19 -11.47 -19.78
C ALA A 79 2.57 -10.14 -19.31
N LEU A 80 1.95 -9.37 -20.24
CA LEU A 80 1.25 -8.14 -19.91
C LEU A 80 0.05 -8.39 -18.97
N LEU A 81 -0.73 -9.44 -19.23
CA LEU A 81 -1.94 -9.72 -18.44
C LEU A 81 -1.61 -10.19 -17.02
N ASN A 82 -0.46 -10.82 -16.82
CA ASN A 82 0.01 -11.19 -15.48
C ASN A 82 0.30 -9.97 -14.58
N LEU A 83 0.50 -8.79 -15.14
CA LEU A 83 0.67 -7.55 -14.38
C LEU A 83 -0.64 -6.98 -13.83
N ALA A 84 -1.80 -7.42 -14.33
CA ALA A 84 -3.11 -6.83 -14.02
C ALA A 84 -3.41 -6.73 -12.50
N PRO A 85 -3.11 -7.72 -11.65
CA PRO A 85 -3.33 -7.62 -10.21
C PRO A 85 -2.54 -6.46 -9.58
N ALA A 86 -1.25 -6.33 -9.91
CA ALA A 86 -0.40 -5.26 -9.39
C ALA A 86 -0.83 -3.88 -9.92
N VAL A 87 -1.25 -3.80 -11.17
CA VAL A 87 -1.75 -2.55 -11.79
C VAL A 87 -3.07 -2.12 -11.14
N ALA A 88 -3.98 -3.06 -10.87
CA ALA A 88 -5.22 -2.77 -10.16
C ALA A 88 -4.93 -2.24 -8.74
N GLU A 89 -4.05 -2.90 -8.01
CA GLU A 89 -3.63 -2.46 -6.68
C GLU A 89 -2.99 -1.07 -6.71
N ALA A 90 -2.06 -0.81 -7.67
CA ALA A 90 -1.45 0.50 -7.87
C ALA A 90 -2.49 1.59 -8.18
N ARG A 91 -3.53 1.26 -8.95
CA ARG A 91 -4.63 2.18 -9.28
C ARG A 91 -5.35 2.66 -8.04
N TYR A 92 -5.75 1.72 -7.17
CA TYR A 92 -6.53 2.03 -5.97
C TYR A 92 -5.70 2.63 -4.84
N GLN A 93 -4.41 2.32 -4.78
CA GLN A 93 -3.47 2.97 -3.85
C GLN A 93 -2.90 4.29 -4.37
N GLN A 94 -3.18 4.67 -5.62
CA GLN A 94 -2.61 5.87 -6.27
C GLN A 94 -1.07 5.81 -6.30
N ILE A 95 -0.51 4.67 -6.73
CA ILE A 95 0.93 4.46 -6.87
C ILE A 95 1.36 4.71 -8.32
N PRO A 96 2.43 5.49 -8.57
CA PRO A 96 2.93 5.78 -9.90
C PRO A 96 3.70 4.59 -10.49
N LEU A 97 3.01 3.72 -11.23
CA LEU A 97 3.56 2.53 -11.87
C LEU A 97 3.56 2.67 -13.38
N VAL A 98 4.72 2.49 -14.04
CA VAL A 98 4.86 2.55 -15.50
C VAL A 98 4.96 1.13 -16.05
N VAL A 99 3.91 0.64 -16.68
CA VAL A 99 3.92 -0.65 -17.39
C VAL A 99 4.46 -0.44 -18.80
N ILE A 100 5.53 -1.16 -19.14
CA ILE A 100 6.13 -1.19 -20.49
C ILE A 100 5.97 -2.61 -21.02
N SER A 101 5.18 -2.79 -22.07
CA SER A 101 5.03 -4.08 -22.75
C SER A 101 5.65 -4.01 -24.15
N ALA A 102 6.62 -4.86 -24.43
CA ALA A 102 7.03 -5.07 -25.80
C ALA A 102 5.91 -5.77 -26.59
N ASP A 103 5.77 -5.45 -27.87
CA ASP A 103 4.75 -6.02 -28.71
C ASP A 103 5.30 -6.41 -30.08
N ARG A 104 4.58 -7.19 -30.82
CA ARG A 104 4.83 -7.39 -32.23
C ARG A 104 4.34 -6.19 -33.04
N SER A 105 4.87 -6.04 -34.27
CA SER A 105 4.32 -5.10 -35.22
C SER A 105 2.83 -5.35 -35.41
N PRO A 106 1.98 -4.30 -35.45
CA PRO A 106 0.51 -4.43 -35.57
C PRO A 106 0.03 -5.31 -36.72
N ALA A 107 0.83 -5.41 -37.79
CA ALA A 107 0.51 -6.25 -38.95
C ALA A 107 0.44 -7.75 -38.63
N TRP A 108 1.06 -8.21 -37.55
CA TRP A 108 1.11 -9.61 -37.15
C TRP A 108 0.11 -9.99 -36.06
N ILE A 109 -0.58 -9.01 -35.47
CA ILE A 109 -1.58 -9.27 -34.44
C ILE A 109 -2.78 -9.99 -35.04
N ASN A 110 -3.24 -11.05 -34.38
CA ASN A 110 -4.35 -11.91 -34.83
C ASN A 110 -4.08 -12.67 -36.15
N GLN A 111 -2.79 -12.82 -36.52
CA GLN A 111 -2.40 -13.58 -37.72
C GLN A 111 -1.86 -14.98 -37.38
N GLN A 112 -2.24 -15.56 -36.24
CA GLN A 112 -1.75 -16.84 -35.73
C GLN A 112 -0.23 -16.86 -35.45
N ASP A 113 0.39 -15.69 -35.34
CA ASP A 113 1.78 -15.59 -34.92
C ASP A 113 1.90 -15.84 -33.42
N GLY A 114 2.97 -16.56 -33.00
CA GLY A 114 3.15 -16.97 -31.61
C GLY A 114 3.35 -15.79 -30.66
N GLN A 115 2.84 -15.91 -29.45
CA GLN A 115 3.05 -14.96 -28.35
C GLN A 115 2.52 -13.56 -28.69
N THR A 116 1.34 -13.48 -29.28
CA THR A 116 0.62 -12.24 -29.62
C THR A 116 -0.75 -12.18 -28.93
N LEU A 117 -1.18 -11.00 -28.62
CA LEU A 117 -2.55 -10.65 -28.25
C LEU A 117 -2.79 -9.16 -28.55
N GLU A 118 -4.03 -8.69 -28.49
CA GLU A 118 -4.34 -7.27 -28.62
C GLU A 118 -3.92 -6.50 -27.35
N GLN A 119 -2.65 -6.06 -27.31
CA GLN A 119 -2.07 -5.38 -26.14
C GLN A 119 -2.49 -3.92 -25.97
N PRO A 120 -2.68 -3.12 -27.04
CA PRO A 120 -3.14 -1.76 -26.87
C PRO A 120 -4.42 -1.71 -26.02
N ASN A 121 -4.36 -0.95 -24.92
CA ASN A 121 -5.46 -0.81 -23.96
C ASN A 121 -5.92 -2.12 -23.25
N ALA A 122 -5.12 -3.19 -23.27
CA ALA A 122 -5.48 -4.46 -22.62
C ALA A 122 -5.69 -4.35 -21.09
N LEU A 123 -5.05 -3.37 -20.44
CA LEU A 123 -5.25 -3.07 -19.02
C LEU A 123 -6.45 -2.14 -18.75
N GLY A 124 -7.11 -1.64 -19.79
CA GLY A 124 -8.39 -0.92 -19.73
C GLY A 124 -8.46 0.16 -18.67
N GLN A 125 -9.48 0.09 -17.84
CA GLN A 125 -9.76 1.07 -16.78
C GLN A 125 -8.74 1.10 -15.64
N TRP A 126 -7.86 0.11 -15.53
CA TRP A 126 -6.89 0.01 -14.44
C TRP A 126 -5.74 1.02 -14.59
N VAL A 127 -5.51 1.54 -15.79
CA VAL A 127 -4.49 2.57 -16.06
C VAL A 127 -5.13 3.93 -16.31
N SER A 128 -4.42 5.00 -15.92
CA SER A 128 -4.88 6.37 -16.18
C SER A 128 -4.63 6.81 -17.62
N LYS A 129 -3.66 6.20 -18.28
CA LYS A 129 -3.32 6.42 -19.68
C LYS A 129 -2.70 5.16 -20.26
N ALA A 130 -3.20 4.74 -21.42
CA ALA A 130 -2.57 3.72 -22.26
C ALA A 130 -2.15 4.36 -23.59
N VAL A 131 -0.94 4.06 -24.04
CA VAL A 131 -0.41 4.49 -25.34
C VAL A 131 0.26 3.32 -26.05
N SER A 132 0.22 3.33 -27.40
CA SER A 132 1.00 2.42 -28.24
C SER A 132 1.92 3.24 -29.11
N LEU A 133 3.22 3.00 -29.00
CA LEU A 133 4.24 3.81 -29.69
C LEU A 133 4.34 3.41 -31.17
N PRO A 134 4.39 4.35 -32.11
CA PRO A 134 4.77 4.02 -33.46
C PRO A 134 6.27 3.62 -33.54
N GLU A 135 6.65 2.86 -34.56
CA GLU A 135 8.04 2.78 -35.00
C GLU A 135 8.27 3.93 -36.03
N PRO A 136 8.92 5.04 -35.63
CA PRO A 136 8.97 6.24 -36.47
C PRO A 136 9.70 6.02 -37.79
N LEU A 137 9.10 6.44 -38.89
CA LEU A 137 9.68 6.44 -40.24
C LEU A 137 9.97 7.86 -40.76
N ASP A 138 9.37 8.87 -40.09
CA ASP A 138 9.50 10.27 -40.44
C ASP A 138 9.44 11.20 -39.22
N ALA A 139 9.60 12.48 -39.43
CA ALA A 139 9.63 13.48 -38.36
C ALA A 139 8.29 13.65 -37.64
N GLU A 140 7.17 13.45 -38.31
CA GLU A 140 5.83 13.53 -37.71
C GLU A 140 5.57 12.34 -36.76
N GLN A 141 5.90 11.13 -37.19
CA GLN A 141 5.79 9.93 -36.35
C GLN A 141 6.77 9.99 -35.18
N ARG A 142 7.97 10.55 -35.37
CA ARG A 142 8.92 10.79 -34.30
C ARG A 142 8.35 11.75 -33.24
N TRP A 143 7.82 12.91 -33.69
CA TRP A 143 7.13 13.84 -32.81
C TRP A 143 5.94 13.19 -32.09
N HIS A 144 5.15 12.37 -32.78
CA HIS A 144 4.02 11.63 -32.20
C HIS A 144 4.49 10.66 -31.14
N CYS A 145 5.55 9.88 -31.39
CA CYS A 145 6.14 8.96 -30.40
C CYS A 145 6.58 9.71 -29.12
N ASN A 146 7.35 10.81 -29.27
CA ASN A 146 7.76 11.67 -28.16
C ASN A 146 6.55 12.18 -27.36
N ARG A 147 5.50 12.66 -28.01
CA ARG A 147 4.29 13.17 -27.37
C ARG A 147 3.57 12.08 -26.56
N LEU A 148 3.40 10.88 -27.13
CA LEU A 148 2.73 9.77 -26.46
C LEU A 148 3.44 9.34 -25.17
N VAL A 149 4.78 9.25 -25.20
CA VAL A 149 5.57 8.93 -24.00
C VAL A 149 5.40 10.01 -22.93
N ASN A 150 5.49 11.29 -23.32
CA ASN A 150 5.27 12.42 -22.41
C ASN A 150 3.85 12.40 -21.80
N GLU A 151 2.81 12.12 -22.61
CA GLU A 151 1.44 12.00 -22.13
C GLU A 151 1.30 10.90 -21.06
N ALA A 152 1.89 9.73 -21.29
CA ALA A 152 1.84 8.62 -20.34
C ALA A 152 2.59 8.96 -19.04
N LEU A 153 3.85 9.40 -19.15
CA LEU A 153 4.68 9.68 -17.96
C LEU A 153 4.17 10.88 -17.15
N THR A 154 3.55 11.85 -17.80
CA THR A 154 2.89 12.96 -17.12
C THR A 154 1.62 12.47 -16.39
N ALA A 155 0.78 11.66 -17.04
CA ALA A 155 -0.40 11.09 -16.43
C ALA A 155 -0.06 10.20 -15.21
N CYS A 156 1.08 9.51 -15.25
CA CYS A 156 1.57 8.68 -14.15
C CYS A 156 1.77 9.45 -12.85
N LYS A 157 2.15 10.72 -12.92
CA LYS A 157 2.48 11.58 -11.77
C LYS A 157 1.30 12.39 -11.24
N ARG A 158 0.20 12.47 -11.98
CA ARG A 158 -0.96 13.29 -11.60
C ARG A 158 -1.76 12.66 -10.47
N TYR A 159 -2.43 13.50 -9.68
CA TYR A 159 -3.37 13.08 -8.63
C TYR A 159 -2.78 12.13 -7.58
N GLY A 160 -1.51 12.35 -7.20
CA GLY A 160 -0.81 11.53 -6.22
C GLY A 160 -0.10 10.30 -6.77
N GLY A 161 -0.29 10.00 -8.05
CA GLY A 161 0.30 8.85 -8.72
C GLY A 161 -0.76 7.90 -9.28
N ARG A 162 -0.50 7.34 -10.47
CA ARG A 162 -1.41 6.36 -11.09
C ARG A 162 -0.67 5.47 -12.06
N PRO A 163 -1.06 4.21 -12.23
CA PRO A 163 -0.45 3.36 -13.23
C PRO A 163 -0.78 3.84 -14.65
N VAL A 164 0.20 3.65 -15.54
CA VAL A 164 0.10 3.91 -16.98
C VAL A 164 0.64 2.73 -17.76
N HIS A 165 0.21 2.59 -19.03
CA HIS A 165 0.68 1.53 -19.92
C HIS A 165 1.27 2.13 -21.19
N ILE A 166 2.50 1.73 -21.52
CA ILE A 166 3.22 2.06 -22.75
C ILE A 166 3.48 0.76 -23.51
N ASN A 167 2.69 0.51 -24.55
CA ASN A 167 2.88 -0.58 -25.48
C ASN A 167 3.93 -0.20 -26.52
N VAL A 168 4.91 -1.08 -26.74
CA VAL A 168 6.06 -0.80 -27.61
C VAL A 168 6.17 -1.86 -28.70
N PRO A 169 5.57 -1.65 -29.87
CA PRO A 169 5.81 -2.50 -31.03
C PRO A 169 7.29 -2.50 -31.43
N VAL A 170 7.83 -3.68 -31.70
CA VAL A 170 9.24 -3.90 -32.09
C VAL A 170 9.27 -4.86 -33.26
N SER A 171 9.60 -4.34 -34.45
CA SER A 171 9.80 -5.13 -35.67
C SER A 171 11.12 -5.88 -35.67
N GLU A 172 11.23 -6.94 -36.46
CA GLU A 172 12.51 -7.62 -36.74
C GLU A 172 13.43 -6.72 -37.58
N PRO A 173 14.76 -6.85 -37.47
CA PRO A 173 15.49 -7.66 -36.48
C PRO A 173 15.51 -7.04 -35.09
N LEU A 174 15.51 -7.87 -34.02
CA LEU A 174 15.41 -7.41 -32.61
C LEU A 174 16.72 -6.97 -32.00
N PHE A 175 17.85 -7.54 -32.46
CA PHE A 175 19.13 -7.49 -31.75
C PHE A 175 20.19 -6.70 -32.52
N CYS A 176 19.82 -5.50 -33.00
CA CYS A 176 20.75 -4.56 -33.61
C CYS A 176 21.04 -3.41 -32.63
N PHE A 177 22.31 -3.30 -32.20
CA PHE A 177 22.78 -2.34 -31.21
C PHE A 177 23.95 -1.53 -31.77
N ASP A 178 23.65 -0.54 -32.60
CA ASP A 178 24.62 0.25 -33.40
C ASP A 178 24.50 1.76 -33.17
N VAL A 179 23.60 2.20 -32.29
CA VAL A 179 23.42 3.61 -31.97
C VAL A 179 24.32 4.02 -30.79
N ASP A 180 25.21 4.98 -30.99
CA ASP A 180 26.20 5.37 -29.98
C ASP A 180 25.60 6.14 -28.80
N ARG A 181 24.60 6.97 -29.05
CA ARG A 181 23.99 7.86 -28.03
C ARG A 181 22.49 7.90 -28.16
N LEU A 182 21.83 7.99 -27.01
CA LEU A 182 20.39 8.28 -26.97
C LEU A 182 20.12 9.69 -27.52
N PRO A 183 18.96 9.87 -28.18
CA PRO A 183 18.56 11.21 -28.65
C PRO A 183 18.29 12.13 -27.44
N GLN A 184 18.51 13.42 -27.66
CA GLN A 184 18.05 14.44 -26.73
C GLN A 184 16.57 14.71 -27.00
N GLU A 185 15.71 14.34 -26.08
CA GLU A 185 14.26 14.42 -26.24
C GLU A 185 13.66 15.60 -25.46
N ARG A 186 12.63 16.21 -26.06
CA ARG A 186 11.85 17.24 -25.40
C ARG A 186 10.94 16.59 -24.34
N SER A 187 11.13 16.92 -23.06
CA SER A 187 10.20 16.56 -22.00
C SER A 187 9.13 17.63 -21.80
N ILE A 188 7.88 17.19 -21.56
CA ILE A 188 6.75 18.06 -21.27
C ILE A 188 6.48 17.99 -19.77
N ARG A 189 6.52 19.15 -19.10
CA ARG A 189 6.25 19.26 -17.67
C ARG A 189 4.86 19.82 -17.47
N VAL A 190 4.13 19.25 -16.51
CA VAL A 190 2.86 19.80 -16.02
C VAL A 190 3.11 20.34 -14.62
N ILE A 191 2.75 21.59 -14.40
CA ILE A 191 2.81 22.27 -13.11
C ILE A 191 1.38 22.33 -12.59
N GLU A 192 1.13 21.73 -11.43
CA GLU A 192 -0.14 21.90 -10.72
C GLU A 192 -0.14 23.31 -10.12
N ALA A 193 -1.12 24.13 -10.47
CA ALA A 193 -1.29 25.43 -9.83
C ALA A 193 -1.62 25.23 -8.34
N VAL A 194 -1.04 26.06 -7.49
CA VAL A 194 -1.34 26.08 -6.06
C VAL A 194 -2.77 26.55 -5.87
N GLU A 195 -3.54 25.83 -5.07
CA GLU A 195 -4.97 25.94 -4.92
C GLU A 195 -5.44 27.27 -4.30
N ASP A 196 -6.65 27.64 -4.69
CA ASP A 196 -7.37 28.80 -4.16
C ASP A 196 -7.87 28.54 -2.73
N THR A 197 -7.40 29.35 -1.79
CA THR A 197 -7.84 29.32 -0.38
C THR A 197 -9.30 29.71 -0.18
N VAL A 198 -9.95 30.32 -1.18
CA VAL A 198 -11.35 30.75 -1.11
C VAL A 198 -12.31 29.55 -1.16
N ALA A 199 -11.97 28.50 -1.88
CA ALA A 199 -12.79 27.30 -1.99
C ALA A 199 -12.94 26.53 -0.67
N CYS A 200 -11.98 26.66 0.25
CA CYS A 200 -12.02 25.97 1.54
C CYS A 200 -13.08 26.56 2.51
N LYS A 201 -13.57 27.77 2.31
CA LYS A 201 -14.49 28.44 3.25
C LYS A 201 -15.80 27.67 3.46
N ALA A 202 -16.43 27.19 2.40
CA ALA A 202 -17.73 26.51 2.52
C ALA A 202 -17.62 25.21 3.34
N PHE A 203 -16.55 24.46 3.17
CA PHE A 203 -16.24 23.26 3.94
C PHE A 203 -15.93 23.60 5.40
N GLU A 204 -15.15 24.66 5.64
CA GLU A 204 -14.80 25.11 6.99
C GLU A 204 -15.98 25.66 7.77
N GLU A 205 -16.84 26.45 7.12
CA GLU A 205 -18.07 26.96 7.74
C GLU A 205 -18.93 25.81 8.28
N LYS A 206 -19.02 24.70 7.54
CA LYS A 206 -19.71 23.48 7.97
C LYS A 206 -19.04 22.81 9.16
N LEU A 207 -17.71 22.63 9.09
CA LEU A 207 -16.93 22.04 10.19
C LEU A 207 -17.09 22.87 11.49
N TRP A 208 -17.01 24.21 11.41
CA TRP A 208 -17.07 25.06 12.59
C TRP A 208 -18.50 25.30 13.09
N ALA A 209 -19.53 25.03 12.27
CA ALA A 209 -20.93 25.02 12.68
C ALA A 209 -21.34 23.71 13.35
N ALA A 210 -20.57 22.63 13.16
CA ALA A 210 -20.86 21.34 13.77
C ALA A 210 -20.74 21.41 15.30
N ARG A 211 -21.61 20.69 16.00
CA ARG A 211 -21.55 20.55 17.45
C ARG A 211 -20.77 19.30 17.88
N ARG A 212 -20.78 18.27 17.05
CA ARG A 212 -20.21 16.95 17.34
C ARG A 212 -19.33 16.46 16.16
N PRO A 213 -18.25 17.18 15.83
CA PRO A 213 -17.37 16.79 14.73
C PRO A 213 -16.53 15.55 15.08
N LEU A 214 -16.31 14.68 14.09
CA LEU A 214 -15.43 13.52 14.13
C LEU A 214 -14.48 13.58 12.94
N VAL A 215 -13.19 13.36 13.17
CA VAL A 215 -12.19 13.17 12.11
C VAL A 215 -11.85 11.67 12.02
N VAL A 216 -11.86 11.13 10.82
CA VAL A 216 -11.48 9.74 10.54
C VAL A 216 -10.35 9.73 9.52
N VAL A 217 -9.23 9.12 9.87
CA VAL A 217 -8.05 9.04 8.99
C VAL A 217 -7.88 7.59 8.54
N GLY A 218 -8.21 7.32 7.28
CA GLY A 218 -7.97 6.05 6.61
C GLY A 218 -6.53 5.95 6.08
N GLN A 219 -6.28 4.98 5.22
CA GLN A 219 -4.94 4.78 4.65
C GLN A 219 -4.43 6.05 3.95
N LEU A 220 -3.25 6.49 4.32
CA LEU A 220 -2.48 7.55 3.66
C LEU A 220 -1.23 6.96 3.01
N HIS A 221 -0.59 7.70 2.13
CA HIS A 221 0.80 7.43 1.78
C HIS A 221 1.71 7.75 2.98
N ALA A 222 2.80 7.03 3.14
CA ALA A 222 3.66 7.17 4.31
C ALA A 222 4.22 8.59 4.48
N ASP A 223 4.58 9.25 3.37
CA ASP A 223 5.02 10.66 3.38
C ASP A 223 3.89 11.63 3.74
N GLU A 224 2.67 11.39 3.29
CA GLU A 224 1.50 12.17 3.71
C GLU A 224 1.17 11.95 5.19
N ALA A 225 1.22 10.71 5.67
CA ALA A 225 1.03 10.39 7.08
C ALA A 225 2.05 11.13 7.96
N TYR A 226 3.31 11.20 7.52
CA TYR A 226 4.34 12.00 8.18
C TYR A 226 4.02 13.51 8.17
N GLN A 227 3.57 14.04 7.03
CA GLN A 227 3.25 15.47 6.89
C GLN A 227 2.05 15.90 7.73
N VAL A 228 1.02 15.05 7.87
CA VAL A 228 -0.20 15.37 8.61
C VAL A 228 -0.09 15.15 10.12
N ARG A 229 0.93 14.46 10.62
CA ARG A 229 1.03 14.02 12.02
C ARG A 229 0.82 15.15 13.04
N LEU A 230 1.49 16.27 12.86
CA LEU A 230 1.40 17.42 13.79
C LEU A 230 0.01 18.07 13.76
N SER A 231 -0.61 18.14 12.58
CA SER A 231 -1.97 18.66 12.45
C SER A 231 -2.99 17.72 13.11
N VAL A 232 -2.82 16.42 12.95
CA VAL A 232 -3.66 15.42 13.62
C VAL A 232 -3.51 15.52 15.15
N GLU A 233 -2.28 15.61 15.66
CA GLU A 233 -2.00 15.78 17.10
C GLU A 233 -2.59 17.07 17.67
N GLU A 234 -2.61 18.15 16.89
CA GLU A 234 -3.24 19.40 17.29
C GLU A 234 -4.77 19.29 17.32
N ILE A 235 -5.36 18.74 16.27
CA ILE A 235 -6.80 18.57 16.15
C ILE A 235 -7.35 17.63 17.23
N CYS A 236 -6.63 16.57 17.59
CA CYS A 236 -7.02 15.62 18.64
C CYS A 236 -7.29 16.25 20.01
N LYS A 237 -6.78 17.46 20.27
CA LYS A 237 -7.02 18.16 21.54
C LYS A 237 -8.44 18.68 21.68
N ASP A 238 -9.10 18.94 20.56
CA ASP A 238 -10.41 19.60 20.53
C ASP A 238 -11.48 18.79 19.79
N VAL A 239 -11.08 17.88 18.91
CA VAL A 239 -11.98 17.05 18.09
C VAL A 239 -11.55 15.58 18.19
N PRO A 240 -12.47 14.63 18.42
CA PRO A 240 -12.16 13.21 18.36
C PRO A 240 -11.57 12.82 17.00
N VAL A 241 -10.46 12.07 17.01
CA VAL A 241 -9.81 11.56 15.79
C VAL A 241 -9.64 10.05 15.89
N LEU A 242 -10.15 9.34 14.90
CA LEU A 242 -9.95 7.91 14.72
C LEU A 242 -8.95 7.66 13.60
N TYR A 243 -8.01 6.77 13.83
CA TYR A 243 -6.95 6.41 12.89
C TYR A 243 -6.55 4.93 13.02
N GLU A 244 -5.86 4.41 12.01
CA GLU A 244 -5.39 3.03 11.98
C GLU A 244 -3.89 2.99 11.63
N CYS A 245 -3.24 1.82 11.75
CA CYS A 245 -1.79 1.70 11.53
C CYS A 245 -1.33 2.12 10.12
N THR A 246 -2.20 2.12 9.14
CA THR A 246 -1.94 2.58 7.77
C THR A 246 -2.00 4.10 7.59
N SER A 247 -2.21 4.83 8.68
CA SER A 247 -2.20 6.30 8.71
C SER A 247 -1.34 6.88 9.87
N LEU A 248 -0.66 6.02 10.62
CA LEU A 248 0.35 6.45 11.59
C LEU A 248 1.54 7.09 10.88
N SER A 249 2.29 7.93 11.57
CA SER A 249 3.55 8.45 11.03
C SER A 249 4.59 7.33 10.92
N PRO A 250 5.29 7.21 9.79
CA PRO A 250 6.48 6.37 9.75
C PRO A 250 7.55 6.99 10.66
N ASP A 251 8.12 6.16 11.54
CA ASP A 251 9.16 6.58 12.47
C ASP A 251 10.53 6.45 11.77
N TYR A 252 10.95 7.51 11.08
CA TYR A 252 12.24 7.53 10.41
C TYR A 252 13.39 7.98 11.33
N THR A 253 13.09 8.41 12.55
CA THR A 253 14.10 8.92 13.49
C THR A 253 13.87 8.38 14.88
N THR A 254 14.88 7.71 15.41
CA THR A 254 14.96 7.23 16.81
C THR A 254 14.87 8.34 17.87
N GLY A 255 14.81 9.62 17.46
CA GLY A 255 14.77 10.78 18.35
C GLY A 255 13.38 11.16 18.87
N ASP A 256 12.32 10.91 18.10
CA ASP A 256 10.96 11.34 18.47
C ASP A 256 10.20 10.30 19.32
N ALA A 257 10.63 9.04 19.34
CA ALA A 257 10.08 8.03 20.27
C ALA A 257 10.25 8.43 21.75
N ALA A 258 11.23 9.27 22.05
CA ALA A 258 11.47 9.80 23.39
C ALA A 258 10.51 10.95 23.79
N SER A 259 9.80 11.56 22.84
CA SER A 259 8.88 12.68 23.14
C SER A 259 7.52 12.25 23.70
N GLY A 260 7.24 10.94 23.80
CA GLY A 260 6.11 10.38 24.55
C GLY A 260 4.70 10.73 24.03
N LYS A 261 4.58 11.35 22.86
CA LYS A 261 3.31 11.82 22.28
C LYS A 261 2.98 11.25 20.93
N ALA A 262 3.70 10.21 20.45
CA ALA A 262 3.29 9.52 19.25
C ALA A 262 1.87 8.95 19.43
N THR A 263 1.04 9.14 18.45
CA THR A 263 -0.27 8.47 18.34
C THR A 263 0.01 6.98 18.34
N GLY A 264 -0.12 6.30 19.47
CA GLY A 264 0.11 4.85 19.62
C GLY A 264 -1.03 4.03 18.98
N PRO A 265 -0.96 2.70 19.06
CA PRO A 265 -2.01 1.84 18.53
C PRO A 265 -3.36 2.18 19.17
N LEU A 266 -4.42 2.11 18.37
CA LEU A 266 -5.78 2.42 18.79
C LEU A 266 -6.71 1.23 18.53
N ASN A 267 -7.23 0.65 19.59
CA ASN A 267 -8.25 -0.39 19.48
C ASN A 267 -9.62 0.24 19.17
N ILE A 268 -9.95 0.31 17.91
CA ILE A 268 -11.23 0.87 17.42
C ILE A 268 -12.44 0.11 18.01
N ASN A 269 -12.33 -1.20 18.23
CA ASN A 269 -13.45 -1.96 18.76
C ASN A 269 -13.76 -1.59 20.20
N GLU A 270 -12.75 -1.35 21.04
CA GLU A 270 -12.95 -0.85 22.41
C GLU A 270 -13.57 0.55 22.39
N VAL A 271 -13.06 1.43 21.52
CA VAL A 271 -13.65 2.78 21.37
C VAL A 271 -15.13 2.68 21.04
N LEU A 272 -15.49 1.92 20.01
CA LEU A 272 -16.88 1.80 19.57
C LEU A 272 -17.76 1.12 20.61
N SER A 273 -17.26 0.09 21.31
CA SER A 273 -18.02 -0.56 22.38
C SER A 273 -18.41 0.41 23.51
N ARG A 274 -17.52 1.35 23.84
CA ARG A 274 -17.83 2.39 24.83
C ARG A 274 -18.83 3.43 24.33
N ILE A 275 -18.65 3.85 23.07
CA ILE A 275 -19.56 4.79 22.43
C ILE A 275 -20.98 4.22 22.29
N GLU A 276 -21.10 2.94 21.89
CA GLU A 276 -22.40 2.27 21.76
C GLU A 276 -23.10 2.01 23.12
N ARG A 277 -22.33 1.93 24.21
CA ARG A 277 -22.88 1.82 25.59
C ARG A 277 -23.20 3.16 26.25
N ALA A 278 -22.90 4.27 25.60
CA ALA A 278 -23.20 5.59 26.16
C ALA A 278 -24.71 5.78 26.35
N THR A 279 -25.08 6.35 27.48
CA THR A 279 -26.49 6.58 27.84
C THR A 279 -27.11 7.79 27.14
N THR A 280 -26.28 8.65 26.56
CA THR A 280 -26.68 9.83 25.78
C THR A 280 -26.30 9.64 24.33
N ASP A 281 -27.00 10.30 23.41
CA ASP A 281 -26.63 10.29 22.00
C ASP A 281 -25.32 11.07 21.79
N VAL A 282 -24.26 10.32 21.54
CA VAL A 282 -22.91 10.81 21.23
C VAL A 282 -22.53 10.57 19.76
N SER A 283 -23.51 10.40 18.89
CA SER A 283 -23.28 10.28 17.45
C SER A 283 -22.75 11.58 16.87
N PRO A 284 -21.75 11.55 15.97
CA PRO A 284 -21.27 12.74 15.28
C PRO A 284 -22.35 13.33 14.36
N ASP A 285 -22.38 14.65 14.23
CA ASP A 285 -23.20 15.39 13.27
C ASP A 285 -22.39 15.81 12.03
N TYR A 286 -21.07 15.77 12.13
CA TYR A 286 -20.13 16.06 11.04
C TYR A 286 -18.98 15.06 11.05
N ILE A 287 -18.62 14.53 9.87
CA ILE A 287 -17.50 13.60 9.71
C ILE A 287 -16.54 14.16 8.65
N LEU A 288 -15.29 14.39 9.04
CA LEU A 288 -14.22 14.67 8.11
C LEU A 288 -13.44 13.37 7.85
N TYR A 289 -13.56 12.84 6.65
CA TYR A 289 -12.87 11.61 6.25
C TYR A 289 -11.67 11.91 5.35
N ILE A 290 -10.48 11.46 5.73
CA ILE A 290 -9.23 11.73 5.05
C ILE A 290 -8.55 10.42 4.69
N GLY A 291 -8.02 10.34 3.47
CA GLY A 291 -7.28 9.15 3.01
C GLY A 291 -8.17 8.07 2.38
N GLY A 292 -7.59 6.89 2.26
CA GLY A 292 -8.17 5.73 1.56
C GLY A 292 -8.90 4.76 2.48
N THR A 293 -8.78 3.46 2.20
CA THR A 293 -9.56 2.40 2.86
C THR A 293 -9.26 2.26 4.35
N LEU A 294 -10.28 1.86 5.12
CA LEU A 294 -10.18 1.49 6.53
C LEU A 294 -10.00 -0.01 6.69
N ILE A 295 -9.22 -0.42 7.70
CA ILE A 295 -9.04 -1.82 8.11
C ILE A 295 -10.28 -2.31 8.85
N SER A 296 -10.79 -1.52 9.81
CA SER A 296 -11.92 -1.88 10.66
C SER A 296 -13.24 -1.93 9.87
N LYS A 297 -13.80 -3.14 9.75
CA LYS A 297 -15.14 -3.34 9.21
C LYS A 297 -16.21 -2.75 10.14
N ARG A 298 -16.02 -2.90 11.47
CA ARG A 298 -16.95 -2.39 12.49
C ARG A 298 -17.07 -0.86 12.44
N LEU A 299 -15.94 -0.15 12.30
CA LEU A 299 -15.96 1.30 12.16
C LEU A 299 -16.79 1.74 10.94
N LYS A 300 -16.58 1.10 9.79
CA LYS A 300 -17.39 1.40 8.59
C LYS A 300 -18.87 1.14 8.82
N GLN A 301 -19.22 0.03 9.49
CA GLN A 301 -20.62 -0.31 9.79
C GLN A 301 -21.24 0.70 10.75
N TYR A 302 -20.52 1.06 11.81
CA TYR A 302 -20.97 2.09 12.77
C TYR A 302 -21.23 3.43 12.07
N LEU A 303 -20.29 3.94 11.29
CA LEU A 303 -20.44 5.21 10.60
C LEU A 303 -21.56 5.21 9.55
N ARG A 304 -21.82 4.07 8.91
CA ARG A 304 -22.96 3.92 7.97
C ARG A 304 -24.34 3.95 8.64
N GLN A 305 -24.42 3.72 9.94
CA GLN A 305 -25.67 3.82 10.70
C GLN A 305 -25.99 5.26 11.12
N ILE A 306 -25.03 6.18 11.00
CA ILE A 306 -25.20 7.59 11.40
C ILE A 306 -25.74 8.39 10.22
N HIS A 307 -27.05 8.27 9.94
CA HIS A 307 -27.68 8.90 8.79
C HIS A 307 -27.80 10.43 8.85
N ARG A 308 -27.58 11.03 10.03
CA ARG A 308 -27.71 12.49 10.24
C ARG A 308 -26.39 13.25 10.11
N ALA A 309 -25.27 12.56 10.05
CA ALA A 309 -23.97 13.19 9.90
C ALA A 309 -23.78 13.73 8.49
N GLU A 310 -23.25 14.94 8.38
CA GLU A 310 -22.73 15.46 7.11
C GLU A 310 -21.29 15.00 6.95
N THR A 311 -20.99 14.24 5.89
CA THR A 311 -19.62 13.74 5.64
C THR A 311 -18.93 14.55 4.55
N TRP A 312 -17.71 14.99 4.84
CA TRP A 312 -16.81 15.58 3.87
C TRP A 312 -15.54 14.74 3.74
N THR A 313 -15.04 14.58 2.51
CA THR A 313 -13.79 13.86 2.26
C THR A 313 -12.74 14.76 1.63
N VAL A 314 -11.48 14.51 1.99
CA VAL A 314 -10.31 15.18 1.38
C VAL A 314 -9.54 14.15 0.59
N ASN A 315 -9.42 14.34 -0.71
CA ASN A 315 -8.61 13.49 -1.58
C ASN A 315 -8.09 14.25 -2.80
N ARG A 316 -6.97 13.79 -3.35
CA ARG A 316 -6.42 14.35 -4.58
C ARG A 316 -7.22 13.87 -5.79
N GLY A 317 -7.67 14.80 -6.62
CA GLY A 317 -8.42 14.54 -7.85
C GLY A 317 -9.93 14.58 -7.68
N GLY A 318 -10.44 15.02 -6.54
CA GLY A 318 -11.86 15.32 -6.33
C GLY A 318 -12.79 14.11 -6.49
N HIS A 319 -12.28 12.90 -6.18
CA HIS A 319 -13.06 11.67 -6.37
C HIS A 319 -14.18 11.54 -5.35
N ILE A 320 -15.36 11.15 -5.82
CA ILE A 320 -16.52 10.89 -4.98
C ILE A 320 -16.42 9.46 -4.43
N TYR A 321 -16.01 9.34 -3.16
CA TYR A 321 -15.98 8.10 -2.40
C TYR A 321 -16.95 8.17 -1.23
N ASP A 322 -18.19 7.78 -1.43
CA ASP A 322 -19.23 7.81 -0.38
C ASP A 322 -19.18 6.54 0.48
N THR A 323 -18.12 6.42 1.26
CA THR A 323 -17.85 5.24 2.11
C THR A 323 -18.91 5.06 3.21
N PHE A 324 -19.49 6.16 3.70
CA PHE A 324 -20.42 6.15 4.85
C PHE A 324 -21.88 6.43 4.47
N MET A 325 -22.19 6.59 3.19
CA MET A 325 -23.54 6.86 2.66
C MET A 325 -24.13 8.23 3.09
N THR A 326 -23.27 9.16 3.46
CA THR A 326 -23.65 10.51 3.95
C THR A 326 -22.74 11.60 3.37
N LEU A 327 -22.06 11.32 2.25
CA LEU A 327 -21.15 12.27 1.63
C LEU A 327 -21.87 13.48 1.10
N SER A 328 -21.51 14.65 1.61
CA SER A 328 -22.06 15.95 1.23
C SER A 328 -21.09 16.82 0.43
N GLY A 329 -19.77 16.56 0.58
CA GLY A 329 -18.78 17.33 -0.13
C GLY A 329 -17.42 16.66 -0.24
N VAL A 330 -16.66 17.12 -1.24
CA VAL A 330 -15.29 16.64 -1.51
C VAL A 330 -14.38 17.86 -1.61
N VAL A 331 -13.29 17.85 -0.86
CA VAL A 331 -12.20 18.80 -1.01
C VAL A 331 -11.14 18.18 -1.89
N ASP A 332 -10.96 18.71 -3.09
CA ASP A 332 -9.88 18.32 -4.00
C ASP A 332 -8.58 18.99 -3.57
N GLY A 333 -7.79 18.29 -2.77
CA GLY A 333 -6.57 18.85 -2.22
C GLY A 333 -5.69 17.84 -1.52
N ARG A 334 -4.49 18.29 -1.15
CA ARG A 334 -3.55 17.48 -0.37
C ARG A 334 -4.00 17.45 1.10
N PRO A 335 -4.15 16.27 1.72
CA PRO A 335 -4.53 16.16 3.13
C PRO A 335 -3.69 17.04 4.06
N ALA A 336 -2.38 17.10 3.86
CA ALA A 336 -1.49 17.92 4.70
C ALA A 336 -1.83 19.41 4.64
N TYR A 337 -2.10 19.94 3.44
CA TYR A 337 -2.45 21.34 3.26
C TYR A 337 -3.79 21.67 3.92
N VAL A 338 -4.81 20.84 3.69
CA VAL A 338 -6.15 21.04 4.26
C VAL A 338 -6.12 20.98 5.78
N LEU A 339 -5.40 20.01 6.37
CA LEU A 339 -5.30 19.90 7.83
C LEU A 339 -4.49 21.04 8.46
N GLN A 340 -3.43 21.53 7.81
CA GLN A 340 -2.71 22.71 8.28
C GLN A 340 -3.62 23.95 8.31
N HIS A 341 -4.47 24.08 7.29
CA HIS A 341 -5.43 25.18 7.23
C HIS A 341 -6.51 25.05 8.33
N ILE A 342 -7.05 23.85 8.56
CA ILE A 342 -7.94 23.56 9.69
C ILE A 342 -7.28 23.93 11.02
N CYS A 343 -6.03 23.57 11.26
CA CYS A 343 -5.31 23.93 12.49
C CYS A 343 -5.19 25.44 12.68
N LYS A 344 -4.92 26.17 11.59
CA LYS A 344 -4.84 27.64 11.64
C LYS A 344 -6.19 28.24 12.04
N THR A 345 -7.27 27.86 11.36
CA THR A 345 -8.61 28.38 11.65
C THR A 345 -9.13 27.90 13.02
N LEU A 346 -8.72 26.70 13.49
CA LEU A 346 -9.03 26.22 14.84
C LEU A 346 -8.43 27.14 15.91
N ARG A 347 -7.18 27.56 15.75
CA ARG A 347 -6.52 28.50 16.68
C ARG A 347 -7.25 29.85 16.71
N GLU A 348 -7.56 30.41 15.53
CA GLU A 348 -8.31 31.66 15.39
C GLU A 348 -9.68 31.57 16.08
N LYS A 349 -10.41 30.46 15.91
CA LYS A 349 -11.71 30.21 16.54
C LYS A 349 -11.59 30.06 18.06
N LYS A 350 -10.52 29.47 18.57
CA LYS A 350 -10.26 29.36 20.01
C LYS A 350 -9.96 30.73 20.63
N GLU A 351 -9.13 31.53 19.99
CA GLU A 351 -8.84 32.91 20.44
C GLU A 351 -10.10 33.76 20.47
N GLN A 352 -11.01 33.61 19.52
CA GLN A 352 -12.28 34.27 19.44
C GLN A 352 -13.36 33.68 20.36
N GLN A 353 -13.09 32.58 21.06
CA GLN A 353 -14.03 31.82 21.89
C GLN A 353 -15.33 31.44 21.12
N SER A 354 -15.24 31.20 19.81
CA SER A 354 -16.36 30.99 18.91
C SER A 354 -16.66 29.52 18.61
N LEU A 355 -15.93 28.57 19.22
CA LEU A 355 -16.21 27.13 19.11
C LEU A 355 -17.45 26.77 19.96
N THR A 356 -18.36 26.02 19.34
CA THR A 356 -19.63 25.62 19.99
C THR A 356 -19.73 24.08 20.12
N PHE A 357 -18.62 23.39 20.20
CA PHE A 357 -18.60 21.94 20.33
C PHE A 357 -19.26 21.46 21.62
N ASP A 358 -19.95 20.33 21.53
CA ASP A 358 -20.62 19.70 22.67
C ASP A 358 -19.56 19.09 23.60
N SER A 359 -19.42 19.63 24.80
CA SER A 359 -18.42 19.18 25.78
C SER A 359 -18.68 17.76 26.30
N GLY A 360 -19.95 17.34 26.41
CA GLY A 360 -20.31 15.98 26.81
C GLY A 360 -19.91 14.96 25.74
N TYR A 361 -20.14 15.29 24.47
CA TYR A 361 -19.67 14.50 23.34
C TYR A 361 -18.14 14.34 23.35
N GLN A 362 -17.42 15.46 23.48
CA GLN A 362 -15.96 15.44 23.50
C GLN A 362 -15.39 14.59 24.65
N GLN A 363 -15.94 14.75 25.87
CA GLN A 363 -15.50 13.96 27.03
C GLN A 363 -15.75 12.47 26.82
N CYS A 364 -16.92 12.09 26.30
CA CYS A 364 -17.26 10.69 26.05
C CYS A 364 -16.30 10.05 25.02
N TRP A 365 -16.07 10.72 23.90
CA TRP A 365 -15.16 10.23 22.87
C TRP A 365 -13.70 10.21 23.34
N SER A 366 -13.23 11.22 24.06
CA SER A 366 -11.88 11.24 24.61
C SER A 366 -11.66 10.07 25.57
N ALA A 367 -12.58 9.84 26.49
CA ALA A 367 -12.50 8.71 27.42
C ALA A 367 -12.51 7.36 26.69
N ALA A 368 -13.33 7.22 25.63
CA ALA A 368 -13.37 6.01 24.82
C ALA A 368 -12.05 5.78 24.06
N ILE A 369 -11.48 6.84 23.47
CA ILE A 369 -10.19 6.80 22.73
C ILE A 369 -9.05 6.44 23.70
N ASP A 370 -8.99 7.04 24.88
CA ASP A 370 -7.96 6.74 25.88
C ASP A 370 -8.05 5.30 26.37
N ALA A 371 -9.26 4.77 26.56
CA ALA A 371 -9.46 3.36 26.85
C ALA A 371 -9.04 2.45 25.69
N GLY A 372 -9.36 2.83 24.45
CA GLY A 372 -8.91 2.12 23.26
C GLY A 372 -7.37 2.06 23.13
N LYS A 373 -6.66 3.11 23.51
CA LYS A 373 -5.19 3.10 23.60
C LYS A 373 -4.68 2.21 24.74
N ALA A 374 -5.34 2.21 25.88
CA ALA A 374 -4.94 1.42 27.04
C ALA A 374 -5.17 -0.09 26.82
N SER A 375 -6.27 -0.49 26.16
CA SER A 375 -6.66 -1.88 25.97
C SER A 375 -5.68 -2.71 25.12
N THR A 376 -4.81 -2.06 24.36
CA THR A 376 -3.77 -2.74 23.57
C THR A 376 -2.67 -3.39 24.43
N LYS A 377 -2.60 -3.05 25.73
CA LYS A 377 -1.54 -3.54 26.64
C LYS A 377 -1.85 -4.88 27.27
N ASP A 378 -3.12 -5.16 27.61
CA ASP A 378 -3.53 -6.31 28.40
C ASP A 378 -4.23 -7.39 27.56
N VAL A 379 -3.46 -8.00 26.67
CA VAL A 379 -3.92 -9.16 25.91
C VAL A 379 -3.40 -10.42 26.61
N ALA A 380 -4.17 -10.97 27.54
CA ALA A 380 -3.89 -12.27 28.15
C ALA A 380 -4.34 -13.36 27.17
N THR A 381 -3.38 -14.05 26.55
CA THR A 381 -3.72 -15.12 25.61
C THR A 381 -2.74 -16.28 25.74
N GLY A 382 -3.25 -17.49 25.52
CA GLY A 382 -2.43 -18.66 25.24
C GLY A 382 -1.61 -18.49 23.97
N TYR A 383 -0.87 -19.50 23.58
CA TYR A 383 -0.09 -19.49 22.35
C TYR A 383 -1.01 -19.41 21.12
N SER A 384 -0.88 -18.35 20.33
CA SER A 384 -1.74 -18.02 19.17
C SER A 384 -1.06 -17.00 18.28
N GLN A 385 -1.59 -16.77 17.06
CA GLN A 385 -1.11 -15.68 16.18
C GLN A 385 -1.19 -14.31 16.88
N LEU A 386 -2.23 -14.07 17.69
CA LEU A 386 -2.37 -12.82 18.44
C LEU A 386 -1.20 -12.63 19.42
N SER A 387 -0.86 -13.66 20.21
CA SER A 387 0.27 -13.61 21.14
C SER A 387 1.62 -13.52 20.43
N ALA A 388 1.76 -14.18 19.28
CA ALA A 388 2.99 -14.14 18.48
C ALA A 388 3.25 -12.74 17.91
N VAL A 389 2.22 -12.11 17.35
CA VAL A 389 2.33 -10.74 16.80
C VAL A 389 2.57 -9.74 17.93
N LYS A 390 1.89 -9.88 19.07
CA LYS A 390 2.16 -9.05 20.27
C LYS A 390 3.63 -9.15 20.69
N ALA A 391 4.14 -10.37 20.87
CA ALA A 391 5.53 -10.61 21.28
C ALA A 391 6.54 -10.03 20.26
N PHE A 392 6.23 -10.11 18.95
CA PHE A 392 7.04 -9.48 17.91
C PHE A 392 7.11 -7.96 18.09
N PHE A 393 5.96 -7.27 18.24
CA PHE A 393 5.93 -5.83 18.42
C PHE A 393 6.59 -5.35 19.72
N GLU A 394 6.54 -6.15 20.80
CA GLU A 394 7.21 -5.87 22.06
C GLU A 394 8.73 -5.97 21.98
N GLN A 395 9.26 -6.77 21.06
CA GLN A 395 10.69 -7.00 20.88
C GLN A 395 11.31 -6.22 19.71
N LEU A 396 10.49 -5.47 18.95
CA LEU A 396 11.02 -4.63 17.88
C LEU A 396 12.09 -3.67 18.40
N PRO A 397 13.15 -3.42 17.62
CA PRO A 397 14.23 -2.52 18.04
C PRO A 397 13.71 -1.08 18.26
N THR A 398 14.14 -0.47 19.36
CA THR A 398 13.85 0.94 19.68
C THR A 398 15.03 1.86 19.40
N ASP A 399 16.19 1.28 19.05
CA ASP A 399 17.47 1.96 18.84
C ASP A 399 17.78 2.22 17.36
N ARG A 400 16.93 1.74 16.45
CA ARG A 400 17.13 1.85 15.00
C ARG A 400 15.81 1.89 14.22
N PRO A 401 15.78 2.56 13.06
CA PRO A 401 14.63 2.55 12.18
C PRO A 401 14.44 1.20 11.47
N TYR A 402 13.20 0.92 11.12
CA TYR A 402 12.76 -0.24 10.34
C TYR A 402 11.48 0.09 9.56
N TYR A 403 11.11 -0.79 8.66
CA TYR A 403 9.86 -0.71 7.93
C TYR A 403 8.97 -1.91 8.27
N LEU A 404 7.66 -1.68 8.36
CA LEU A 404 6.67 -2.70 8.65
C LEU A 404 5.75 -2.91 7.44
N HIS A 405 5.69 -4.12 6.93
CA HIS A 405 4.72 -4.56 5.96
C HIS A 405 3.78 -5.59 6.58
N ALA A 406 2.52 -5.61 6.16
CA ALA A 406 1.58 -6.64 6.54
C ALA A 406 0.78 -7.13 5.33
N GLY A 407 0.58 -8.44 5.25
CA GLY A 407 -0.38 -9.03 4.34
C GLY A 407 -1.82 -8.68 4.75
N ASN A 408 -2.75 -8.81 3.82
CA ASN A 408 -4.17 -8.63 4.09
C ASN A 408 -4.71 -9.73 5.03
N SER A 409 -6.01 -9.71 5.33
CA SER A 409 -6.71 -10.61 6.23
C SER A 409 -6.31 -10.41 7.70
N MET A 410 -5.92 -11.48 8.42
CA MET A 410 -5.60 -11.39 9.85
C MET A 410 -4.30 -10.62 10.11
N SER A 411 -3.29 -10.73 9.27
CA SER A 411 -1.98 -10.09 9.49
C SER A 411 -2.09 -8.58 9.72
N ILE A 412 -2.77 -7.85 8.84
CA ILE A 412 -2.95 -6.40 9.03
C ILE A 412 -3.86 -6.07 10.24
N ARG A 413 -4.86 -6.92 10.55
CA ARG A 413 -5.72 -6.70 11.71
C ARG A 413 -4.97 -6.86 13.02
N LEU A 414 -4.11 -7.87 13.09
CA LEU A 414 -3.24 -8.09 14.25
C LEU A 414 -2.19 -6.97 14.37
N ALA A 415 -1.56 -6.59 13.26
CA ALA A 415 -0.63 -5.47 13.24
C ALA A 415 -1.29 -4.16 13.72
N ASN A 416 -2.52 -3.90 13.31
CA ASN A 416 -3.28 -2.70 13.70
C ASN A 416 -3.50 -2.56 15.22
N LEU A 417 -3.45 -3.67 15.97
CA LEU A 417 -3.59 -3.65 17.43
C LEU A 417 -2.33 -3.20 18.15
N PHE A 418 -1.14 -3.40 17.56
CA PHE A 418 0.13 -3.25 18.25
C PHE A 418 1.11 -2.28 17.60
N ALA A 419 0.92 -1.95 16.31
CA ALA A 419 1.83 -1.10 15.57
C ALA A 419 1.84 0.33 16.11
N ARG A 420 3.04 0.86 16.36
CA ARG A 420 3.28 2.23 16.83
C ARG A 420 3.76 3.17 15.72
N SER A 421 4.05 2.61 14.56
CA SER A 421 4.46 3.33 13.37
C SER A 421 3.69 2.83 12.16
N TYR A 422 3.85 3.49 11.04
CA TYR A 422 3.18 3.17 9.79
C TYR A 422 3.40 1.71 9.36
N VAL A 423 2.33 1.07 8.87
CA VAL A 423 2.37 -0.28 8.31
C VAL A 423 1.95 -0.22 6.85
N TRP A 424 2.86 -0.60 5.95
CA TRP A 424 2.56 -0.77 4.53
C TRP A 424 1.70 -2.02 4.32
N CYS A 425 0.65 -1.90 3.55
CA CYS A 425 -0.23 -3.01 3.22
C CYS A 425 -0.92 -2.76 1.88
N ASN A 426 -1.12 -3.80 1.09
CA ASN A 426 -1.85 -3.74 -0.18
C ASN A 426 -3.36 -3.63 0.09
N ARG A 427 -3.79 -2.42 0.48
CA ARG A 427 -5.18 -2.12 0.87
C ARG A 427 -6.00 -1.44 -0.23
N GLY A 428 -5.48 -1.35 -1.44
CA GLY A 428 -6.23 -0.85 -2.59
C GLY A 428 -7.37 -1.80 -2.97
N VAL A 429 -7.02 -3.02 -3.33
CA VAL A 429 -7.97 -4.09 -3.68
C VAL A 429 -8.20 -5.07 -2.53
N ASN A 430 -7.27 -5.19 -1.62
CA ASN A 430 -7.26 -6.11 -0.47
C ASN A 430 -7.12 -7.60 -0.85
N GLY A 431 -6.45 -7.92 -1.95
CA GLY A 431 -6.11 -9.29 -2.32
C GLY A 431 -5.10 -9.93 -1.36
N ILE A 432 -5.00 -11.26 -1.37
CA ILE A 432 -3.97 -11.99 -0.64
C ILE A 432 -2.72 -12.22 -1.49
N ASP A 433 -2.80 -11.94 -2.79
CA ASP A 433 -1.71 -11.99 -3.75
C ASP A 433 -0.75 -10.80 -3.60
N GLY A 434 0.52 -11.00 -3.96
CA GLY A 434 1.50 -9.95 -4.11
C GLY A 434 2.02 -9.28 -2.82
N SER A 435 1.54 -9.64 -1.63
CA SER A 435 1.99 -9.00 -0.39
C SER A 435 3.47 -9.26 -0.10
N LEU A 436 3.93 -10.50 -0.31
CA LEU A 436 5.33 -10.86 -0.15
C LEU A 436 6.20 -10.21 -1.23
N SER A 437 5.75 -10.24 -2.49
CA SER A 437 6.42 -9.58 -3.62
C SER A 437 6.56 -8.07 -3.41
N THR A 438 5.55 -7.41 -2.84
CA THR A 438 5.60 -5.98 -2.51
C THR A 438 6.67 -5.69 -1.45
N ALA A 439 6.69 -6.45 -0.35
CA ALA A 439 7.69 -6.30 0.70
C ALA A 439 9.10 -6.61 0.18
N ALA A 440 9.26 -7.64 -0.66
CA ALA A 440 10.53 -7.99 -1.29
C ALA A 440 11.04 -6.88 -2.20
N GLY A 441 10.19 -6.35 -3.09
CA GLY A 441 10.53 -5.22 -3.95
C GLY A 441 10.90 -3.96 -3.16
N PHE A 442 10.14 -3.65 -2.11
CA PHE A 442 10.44 -2.55 -1.19
C PHE A 442 11.81 -2.73 -0.54
N SER A 443 12.15 -3.94 -0.08
CA SER A 443 13.42 -4.24 0.59
C SER A 443 14.64 -3.96 -0.28
N LEU A 444 14.53 -4.11 -1.60
CA LEU A 444 15.65 -3.85 -2.54
C LEU A 444 16.07 -2.39 -2.58
N VAL A 445 15.20 -1.47 -2.20
CA VAL A 445 15.45 -0.02 -2.23
C VAL A 445 15.47 0.60 -0.84
N ALA A 446 15.11 -0.16 0.20
CA ALA A 446 15.09 0.26 1.59
C ALA A 446 16.47 0.21 2.24
N GLY A 447 16.81 1.22 3.03
CA GLY A 447 18.10 1.30 3.75
C GLY A 447 18.12 0.55 5.10
N TYR A 448 16.96 0.08 5.58
CA TYR A 448 16.79 -0.55 6.90
C TYR A 448 16.05 -1.89 6.77
N ASP A 449 15.96 -2.62 7.88
CA ASP A 449 15.21 -3.87 7.94
C ASP A 449 13.74 -3.66 7.52
N VAL A 450 13.23 -4.57 6.72
CA VAL A 450 11.85 -4.62 6.25
C VAL A 450 11.20 -5.88 6.83
N PHE A 451 10.36 -5.70 7.83
CA PHE A 451 9.59 -6.77 8.45
C PHE A 451 8.27 -6.94 7.71
N CYS A 452 7.96 -8.16 7.28
CA CYS A 452 6.70 -8.51 6.62
C CYS A 452 5.94 -9.54 7.46
N ILE A 453 4.80 -9.15 8.02
CA ILE A 453 3.88 -10.05 8.73
C ILE A 453 2.89 -10.60 7.70
N ILE A 454 2.88 -11.91 7.48
CA ILE A 454 2.08 -12.51 6.42
C ILE A 454 1.47 -13.83 6.88
N GLY A 455 0.24 -14.14 6.45
CA GLY A 455 -0.39 -15.43 6.66
C GLY A 455 0.07 -16.47 5.63
N ASP A 456 -0.10 -17.74 5.98
CA ASP A 456 0.31 -18.91 5.19
C ASP A 456 -0.27 -18.91 3.76
N LEU A 457 -1.56 -18.75 3.60
CA LEU A 457 -2.17 -18.75 2.26
C LEU A 457 -1.62 -17.64 1.38
N SER A 458 -1.41 -16.44 1.93
CA SER A 458 -0.82 -15.33 1.19
C SER A 458 0.64 -15.58 0.83
N PHE A 459 1.42 -16.18 1.75
CA PHE A 459 2.81 -16.55 1.52
C PHE A 459 2.94 -17.58 0.41
N PHE A 460 2.22 -18.71 0.51
CA PHE A 460 2.31 -19.78 -0.50
C PHE A 460 1.73 -19.37 -1.85
N TYR A 461 0.70 -18.54 -1.86
CA TYR A 461 0.15 -17.98 -3.09
C TYR A 461 1.15 -17.07 -3.84
N ASP A 462 2.04 -16.39 -3.11
CA ASP A 462 3.02 -15.43 -3.63
C ASP A 462 4.48 -15.90 -3.48
N GLN A 463 4.72 -17.21 -3.29
CA GLN A 463 6.07 -17.74 -3.00
C GLN A 463 7.09 -17.51 -4.14
N ASN A 464 6.63 -17.22 -5.37
CA ASN A 464 7.52 -16.82 -6.47
C ASN A 464 8.26 -15.50 -6.19
N ALA A 465 7.81 -14.74 -5.21
CA ALA A 465 8.55 -13.60 -4.66
C ALA A 465 9.94 -13.98 -4.14
N LEU A 466 10.17 -15.24 -3.78
CA LEU A 466 11.45 -15.71 -3.26
C LEU A 466 12.46 -16.10 -4.38
N TRP A 467 12.00 -16.18 -5.63
CA TRP A 467 12.83 -16.63 -6.76
C TRP A 467 13.96 -15.66 -7.15
N PRO A 468 13.72 -14.31 -7.22
CA PRO A 468 14.79 -13.37 -7.51
C PRO A 468 15.79 -13.27 -6.35
N THR A 469 16.95 -12.66 -6.60
CA THR A 469 17.89 -12.30 -5.54
C THR A 469 17.25 -11.32 -4.57
N LEU A 470 17.04 -11.76 -3.34
CA LEU A 470 16.47 -10.97 -2.26
C LEU A 470 17.52 -10.17 -1.51
N ASN A 471 17.12 -9.08 -0.88
CA ASN A 471 18.01 -8.33 0.01
C ASN A 471 17.97 -8.92 1.43
N ARG A 472 19.15 -9.00 2.08
CA ARG A 472 19.32 -9.52 3.45
C ARG A 472 18.45 -8.81 4.51
N ASN A 473 18.01 -7.59 4.24
CA ASN A 473 17.15 -6.82 5.15
C ASN A 473 15.69 -7.24 5.11
N LEU A 474 15.27 -8.15 4.22
CA LEU A 474 13.93 -8.70 4.22
C LEU A 474 13.79 -9.75 5.32
N LYS A 475 12.83 -9.54 6.22
CA LYS A 475 12.51 -10.42 7.36
C LYS A 475 11.02 -10.71 7.38
N VAL A 476 10.66 -11.97 7.16
CA VAL A 476 9.26 -12.41 7.04
C VAL A 476 8.83 -13.14 8.28
N LEU A 477 7.86 -12.60 9.01
CA LEU A 477 7.14 -13.29 10.07
C LEU A 477 5.92 -13.97 9.45
N LEU A 478 6.03 -15.27 9.25
CA LEU A 478 4.99 -16.11 8.64
C LEU A 478 4.11 -16.71 9.72
N LEU A 479 2.83 -16.35 9.70
CA LEU A 479 1.81 -16.88 10.60
C LEU A 479 1.13 -18.06 9.91
N ASN A 480 1.45 -19.30 10.34
CA ASN A 480 0.95 -20.52 9.73
C ASN A 480 0.04 -21.29 10.68
N ASN A 481 -1.25 -21.26 10.42
CA ASN A 481 -2.23 -22.10 11.12
C ASN A 481 -2.90 -23.13 10.18
N HIS A 482 -2.28 -23.36 9.02
CA HIS A 482 -2.72 -24.31 8.01
C HIS A 482 -4.11 -24.04 7.43
N SER A 483 -4.60 -22.79 7.51
CA SER A 483 -5.99 -22.49 7.15
C SER A 483 -6.25 -21.00 6.91
N GLY A 484 -7.27 -20.69 6.12
CA GLY A 484 -7.85 -19.36 6.05
C GLY A 484 -8.63 -18.99 7.30
N GLY A 485 -7.94 -18.72 8.42
CA GLY A 485 -8.54 -18.52 9.74
C GLY A 485 -9.61 -17.42 9.82
N ILE A 486 -9.60 -16.44 8.92
CA ILE A 486 -10.61 -15.38 8.89
C ILE A 486 -12.03 -15.92 8.68
N PHE A 487 -12.18 -17.03 7.95
CA PHE A 487 -13.49 -17.62 7.68
C PHE A 487 -14.16 -18.17 8.93
N ASN A 488 -13.41 -18.46 10.00
CA ASN A 488 -13.95 -18.84 11.30
C ASN A 488 -14.65 -17.70 12.03
N THR A 489 -14.51 -16.46 11.55
CA THR A 489 -15.05 -15.25 12.18
C THR A 489 -16.20 -14.62 11.39
N LEU A 490 -16.65 -15.28 10.32
CA LEU A 490 -17.73 -14.78 9.46
C LEU A 490 -19.05 -15.43 9.87
N GLU A 491 -19.90 -14.64 10.56
CA GLU A 491 -21.20 -15.05 11.03
C GLU A 491 -22.05 -15.73 9.93
N GLY A 492 -22.56 -16.92 10.23
CA GLY A 492 -23.37 -17.72 9.32
C GLY A 492 -22.58 -18.59 8.32
N LEU A 493 -21.26 -18.42 8.24
CA LEU A 493 -20.40 -19.25 7.39
C LEU A 493 -19.49 -20.18 8.19
N GLU A 494 -19.10 -19.81 9.39
CA GLU A 494 -18.06 -20.44 10.21
C GLU A 494 -18.29 -21.94 10.45
N ASP A 495 -19.53 -22.37 10.65
CA ASP A 495 -19.91 -23.76 10.92
C ASP A 495 -20.40 -24.54 9.69
N SER A 496 -20.43 -23.89 8.51
CA SER A 496 -20.92 -24.54 7.31
C SER A 496 -19.92 -25.57 6.76
N GLU A 497 -20.43 -26.62 6.14
CA GLU A 497 -19.60 -27.60 5.46
C GLU A 497 -18.86 -26.97 4.26
N THR A 498 -19.49 -26.03 3.56
CA THR A 498 -18.89 -25.24 2.50
C THR A 498 -17.66 -24.47 3.02
N CYS A 499 -17.74 -23.89 4.21
CA CYS A 499 -16.60 -23.21 4.82
C CYS A 499 -15.44 -24.17 5.06
N ARG A 500 -15.72 -25.34 5.65
CA ARG A 500 -14.71 -26.36 5.94
C ARG A 500 -14.05 -26.92 4.68
N GLN A 501 -14.83 -27.26 3.67
CA GLN A 501 -14.33 -27.96 2.49
C GLN A 501 -13.74 -27.04 1.42
N LEU A 502 -14.29 -25.83 1.23
CA LEU A 502 -13.96 -24.99 0.08
C LEU A 502 -13.33 -23.65 0.45
N MET A 503 -13.71 -23.03 1.58
CA MET A 503 -13.29 -21.67 1.90
C MET A 503 -12.01 -21.62 2.72
N LYS A 504 -11.84 -22.51 3.70
CA LYS A 504 -10.69 -22.51 4.60
C LYS A 504 -9.36 -22.85 3.92
N ALA A 505 -9.38 -23.46 2.73
CA ALA A 505 -8.19 -23.87 1.97
C ALA A 505 -7.13 -24.54 2.85
N GLN A 506 -7.57 -25.53 3.65
CA GLN A 506 -6.71 -26.23 4.60
C GLN A 506 -5.53 -26.93 3.91
N HIS A 507 -4.35 -26.89 4.53
CA HIS A 507 -3.12 -27.48 3.97
C HIS A 507 -2.16 -27.97 5.09
N GLN A 508 -1.07 -28.61 4.68
CA GLN A 508 0.01 -29.07 5.56
C GLN A 508 1.37 -28.53 5.09
N LEU A 509 1.37 -27.36 4.44
CA LEU A 509 2.59 -26.78 3.87
C LEU A 509 3.43 -26.13 4.97
N SER A 510 4.74 -26.15 4.77
CA SER A 510 5.75 -25.37 5.51
C SER A 510 6.66 -24.62 4.54
N ALA A 511 7.10 -23.45 4.95
CA ALA A 511 8.03 -22.64 4.17
C ALA A 511 9.47 -23.20 4.15
N GLU A 512 9.81 -24.21 4.96
CA GLU A 512 11.17 -24.73 5.10
C GLU A 512 11.80 -25.14 3.76
N CYS A 513 11.05 -25.92 2.95
CA CYS A 513 11.55 -26.37 1.66
C CYS A 513 11.79 -25.22 0.69
N ALA A 514 10.89 -24.24 0.63
CA ALA A 514 11.06 -23.05 -0.20
C ALA A 514 12.26 -22.21 0.26
N CYS A 515 12.42 -22.00 1.55
CA CYS A 515 13.55 -21.27 2.11
C CYS A 515 14.88 -21.95 1.76
N ARG A 516 14.95 -23.28 1.89
CA ARG A 516 16.14 -24.07 1.51
C ARG A 516 16.43 -23.96 0.01
N GLN A 517 15.39 -24.04 -0.83
CA GLN A 517 15.52 -23.95 -2.28
C GLN A 517 16.09 -22.61 -2.74
N TYR A 518 15.67 -21.51 -2.10
CA TYR A 518 16.05 -20.15 -2.48
C TYR A 518 17.18 -19.56 -1.60
N GLY A 519 17.77 -20.33 -0.69
CA GLY A 519 18.91 -19.93 0.13
C GLY A 519 18.59 -18.89 1.22
N LEU A 520 17.37 -18.95 1.77
CA LEU A 520 16.95 -18.10 2.89
C LEU A 520 17.26 -18.79 4.24
N THR A 521 17.47 -17.98 5.27
CA THR A 521 17.48 -18.48 6.65
C THR A 521 16.06 -18.81 7.09
N TYR A 522 15.86 -20.04 7.55
CA TYR A 522 14.58 -20.52 8.05
C TYR A 522 14.61 -20.72 9.56
N LEU A 523 13.61 -20.19 10.25
CA LEU A 523 13.35 -20.37 11.68
C LEU A 523 11.91 -20.83 11.86
N SER A 524 11.64 -21.65 12.89
CA SER A 524 10.27 -22.08 13.22
C SER A 524 9.99 -22.01 14.72
N ALA A 525 8.70 -21.91 15.08
CA ALA A 525 8.22 -22.00 16.44
C ALA A 525 6.86 -22.69 16.49
N HIS A 526 6.69 -23.63 17.45
CA HIS A 526 5.46 -24.38 17.70
C HIS A 526 4.88 -24.14 19.12
N ASN A 527 5.57 -23.36 19.93
CA ASN A 527 5.15 -22.99 21.28
C ASN A 527 5.78 -21.67 21.72
N ALA A 528 5.35 -21.17 22.89
CA ALA A 528 5.77 -19.87 23.40
C ALA A 528 7.30 -19.76 23.69
N ASN A 529 7.95 -20.86 24.11
CA ASN A 529 9.39 -20.84 24.37
C ASN A 529 10.19 -20.76 23.07
N GLU A 530 9.82 -21.54 22.07
CA GLU A 530 10.40 -21.49 20.73
C GLU A 530 10.16 -20.15 20.07
N LEU A 531 8.94 -19.56 20.22
CA LEU A 531 8.62 -18.23 19.74
C LEU A 531 9.58 -17.17 20.32
N LYS A 532 9.80 -17.19 21.64
CA LYS A 532 10.71 -16.25 22.29
C LYS A 532 12.15 -16.37 21.78
N ALA A 533 12.66 -17.59 21.69
CA ALA A 533 14.00 -17.85 21.18
C ALA A 533 14.12 -17.48 19.69
N GLY A 534 13.11 -17.84 18.88
CA GLY A 534 13.04 -17.56 17.46
C GLY A 534 12.99 -16.06 17.16
N LEU A 535 12.23 -15.28 17.93
CA LEU A 535 12.19 -13.81 17.79
C LEU A 535 13.56 -13.17 18.02
N MET A 536 14.33 -13.61 19.01
CA MET A 536 15.68 -13.11 19.24
C MET A 536 16.60 -13.35 18.03
N ALA A 537 16.55 -14.56 17.44
CA ALA A 537 17.32 -14.90 16.26
C ALA A 537 16.80 -14.15 15.00
N PHE A 538 15.49 -14.01 14.86
CA PHE A 538 14.85 -13.31 13.76
C PHE A 538 15.22 -11.81 13.71
N LEU A 539 15.30 -11.16 14.86
CA LEU A 539 15.63 -9.75 15.00
C LEU A 539 17.14 -9.47 14.98
N ASP A 540 17.99 -10.51 14.97
CA ASP A 540 19.43 -10.34 14.96
C ASP A 540 19.90 -9.65 13.66
N ARG A 541 20.75 -8.63 13.82
CA ARG A 541 21.37 -7.86 12.73
C ARG A 541 22.48 -8.63 12.02
N SER A 542 23.03 -9.66 12.63
CA SER A 542 24.13 -10.47 12.06
C SER A 542 23.68 -11.37 10.93
N ASN A 543 22.36 -11.53 10.73
CA ASN A 543 21.80 -12.30 9.63
C ASN A 543 22.29 -11.77 8.28
N GLN A 544 22.97 -12.61 7.52
CA GLN A 544 23.55 -12.29 6.21
C GLN A 544 22.60 -12.61 5.06
N GLN A 545 21.52 -13.33 5.33
CA GLN A 545 20.49 -13.75 4.37
C GLN A 545 19.13 -13.20 4.78
N PRO A 546 18.18 -13.10 3.85
CA PRO A 546 16.77 -12.89 4.19
C PRO A 546 16.30 -13.99 5.15
N VAL A 547 15.44 -13.65 6.07
CA VAL A 547 14.97 -14.59 7.11
C VAL A 547 13.47 -14.79 7.00
N VAL A 548 13.03 -16.05 7.03
CA VAL A 548 11.64 -16.44 7.22
C VAL A 548 11.52 -17.10 8.60
N PHE A 549 10.72 -16.51 9.47
CA PHE A 549 10.38 -17.08 10.76
C PHE A 549 8.92 -17.54 10.72
N GLU A 550 8.71 -18.84 10.64
CA GLU A 550 7.41 -19.49 10.54
C GLU A 550 6.91 -19.87 11.94
N VAL A 551 5.78 -19.28 12.33
CA VAL A 551 5.12 -19.51 13.63
C VAL A 551 3.89 -20.36 13.39
N PHE A 552 3.97 -21.63 13.80
CA PHE A 552 2.87 -22.57 13.70
C PHE A 552 1.91 -22.40 14.87
N THR A 553 0.63 -22.22 14.56
CA THR A 553 -0.44 -22.11 15.58
C THR A 553 -1.60 -23.03 15.21
N ASP A 554 -2.53 -23.17 16.14
CA ASP A 554 -3.78 -23.90 15.91
C ASP A 554 -4.89 -22.92 15.50
N SER A 555 -5.62 -23.22 14.42
CA SER A 555 -6.66 -22.34 13.86
C SER A 555 -7.82 -22.07 14.82
N ASP A 556 -8.20 -23.06 15.65
CA ASP A 556 -9.29 -22.90 16.60
C ASP A 556 -8.82 -22.11 17.85
N ALA A 557 -7.56 -22.33 18.28
CA ALA A 557 -6.93 -21.52 19.31
C ALA A 557 -6.81 -20.04 18.88
N ASP A 558 -6.41 -19.78 17.63
CA ASP A 558 -6.36 -18.43 17.05
C ASP A 558 -7.73 -17.75 17.03
N THR A 559 -8.75 -18.50 16.60
CA THR A 559 -10.14 -18.01 16.57
C THR A 559 -10.63 -17.67 17.98
N THR A 560 -10.37 -18.56 18.94
CA THR A 560 -10.74 -18.36 20.34
C THR A 560 -10.02 -17.15 20.95
N ALA A 561 -8.72 -17.00 20.70
CA ALA A 561 -7.94 -15.86 21.16
C ALA A 561 -8.47 -14.54 20.59
N TRP A 562 -8.80 -14.51 19.29
CA TRP A 562 -9.38 -13.36 18.62
C TRP A 562 -10.76 -12.98 19.16
N GLN A 563 -11.65 -13.95 19.32
CA GLN A 563 -12.99 -13.74 19.87
C GLN A 563 -12.95 -13.27 21.34
N ASN A 564 -12.11 -13.87 22.17
CA ASN A 564 -11.95 -13.48 23.56
C ASN A 564 -11.42 -12.05 23.68
N TYR A 565 -10.46 -11.68 22.85
CA TYR A 565 -9.97 -10.30 22.79
C TYR A 565 -11.11 -9.32 22.49
N HIS A 566 -11.97 -9.63 21.52
CA HIS A 566 -13.09 -8.76 21.16
C HIS A 566 -14.27 -8.78 22.13
N ARG A 567 -14.43 -9.85 22.95
CA ARG A 567 -15.46 -9.89 24.00
C ARG A 567 -15.03 -9.13 25.26
N GLN A 568 -13.75 -9.02 25.50
CA GLN A 568 -13.19 -8.24 26.61
C GLN A 568 -13.16 -6.74 26.32
N THR A 569 -13.22 -6.37 25.07
CA THR A 569 -13.31 -5.00 24.55
C THR A 569 -14.73 -4.68 24.07
#